data_4c4b173f0f2879669d95fac7976c569f
#
_entry.id   4c4b173f0f2879669d95fac7976c569f
#
_cell.length_a   1.000
_cell.length_b   1.000
_cell.length_c   1.000
_cell.angle_alpha   90.00
_cell.angle_beta   90.00
_cell.angle_gamma   90.00
#
_symmetry.space_group_name_H-M   'P 1'
#
loop_
_entity.id
_entity.type
_entity.pdbx_description
1 polymer ?
#
loop_
_entity_poly.entity_id
_entity_poly.type
_entity_poly.pdbx_seq_one_letter_code
_entity_poly.pdbx_strand_id
1 'polypeptide(L)'
;MTDLNLSRTTTTGMNSAVTNYAVSSKIIDEPSKTEETVWENPNWSKYLGYYKQIPEFKEAIRALANWAVGKGYVTGPEEQVILEHIRGAGEDSFQSIMTNHIIVKKVNGDAYAEIIKDDKTGILINLKPLNPATMRTVFNKKGLIVRYEEFDPSSKGKEAVRKFEVKDILHSMNDRVANETHGTSVLEACQWVIDARNEAMADKRRVHHRSTIRIMEVDADDTSKLNSLKTQYADAIKNGEVLIVPKGDVSFPNAPINYIDTLDWIRYLEGFFYQAVGVPKIILGGADQISEGSNKMSSYNFEQVYMTEQTLLEQDIWNQLNMRVTFERPASLQDNMQSNEAKNTSQTGLQSKDFAVTGGRE
;
A
#
# COMPACT_ATOMS: atom_id res chain seq x y z
N MET A 1 38.01 27.42 -15.83
CA MET A 1 36.56 27.23 -16.13
C MET A 1 36.31 25.75 -16.17
N THR A 2 35.83 25.20 -15.09
CA THR A 2 35.45 23.79 -15.00
C THR A 2 33.96 23.71 -15.32
N ASP A 3 33.68 23.19 -16.53
CA ASP A 3 32.30 22.89 -16.93
C ASP A 3 31.64 21.93 -15.95
N LEU A 4 30.73 22.44 -15.13
CA LEU A 4 29.81 21.65 -14.34
C LEU A 4 28.81 20.95 -15.27
N ASN A 5 29.14 19.72 -15.64
CA ASN A 5 28.32 18.88 -16.49
C ASN A 5 27.13 18.34 -15.68
N LEU A 6 26.14 19.23 -15.38
CA LEU A 6 24.92 18.90 -14.63
C LEU A 6 23.93 18.02 -15.42
N SER A 7 24.17 17.82 -16.73
CA SER A 7 23.24 17.09 -17.60
C SER A 7 23.43 15.57 -17.60
N ARG A 8 24.51 15.05 -17.01
CA ARG A 8 24.81 13.60 -17.07
C ARG A 8 24.22 12.75 -15.96
N THR A 9 23.80 13.36 -14.84
CA THR A 9 23.32 12.61 -13.67
C THR A 9 21.81 12.37 -13.69
N THR A 10 21.03 13.17 -14.41
CA THR A 10 19.57 13.09 -14.43
C THR A 10 19.02 12.14 -15.50
N THR A 11 19.73 11.94 -16.59
CA THR A 11 19.24 11.09 -17.70
C THR A 11 19.51 9.60 -17.52
N THR A 12 20.53 9.21 -16.75
CA THR A 12 20.88 7.80 -16.57
C THR A 12 19.92 7.09 -15.60
N GLY A 13 19.36 7.80 -14.63
CA GLY A 13 18.41 7.23 -13.67
C GLY A 13 16.99 7.06 -14.27
N MET A 14 16.53 8.00 -15.10
CA MET A 14 15.22 7.92 -15.74
C MET A 14 15.16 6.88 -16.86
N ASN A 15 16.22 6.73 -17.65
CA ASN A 15 16.25 5.73 -18.71
C ASN A 15 16.28 4.29 -18.22
N SER A 16 16.82 4.03 -17.03
CA SER A 16 16.80 2.68 -16.44
C SER A 16 15.45 2.30 -15.82
N ALA A 17 14.67 3.29 -15.37
CA ALA A 17 13.36 3.04 -14.76
C ALA A 17 12.26 2.76 -15.80
N VAL A 18 12.41 3.28 -17.03
CA VAL A 18 11.36 3.23 -18.07
C VAL A 18 11.60 2.15 -19.13
N THR A 19 12.82 1.64 -19.29
CA THR A 19 13.18 0.78 -20.43
C THR A 19 13.40 -0.69 -20.12
N ASN A 20 13.46 -1.10 -18.87
CA ASN A 20 13.70 -2.50 -18.52
C ASN A 20 12.64 -3.07 -17.57
N TYR A 21 11.50 -3.43 -18.13
CA TYR A 21 10.45 -4.19 -17.44
C TYR A 21 10.70 -5.70 -17.42
N ALA A 22 11.85 -6.17 -17.88
CA ALA A 22 12.18 -7.57 -17.89
C ALA A 22 12.41 -8.07 -16.46
N VAL A 23 11.53 -8.93 -15.98
CA VAL A 23 11.72 -9.71 -14.75
C VAL A 23 12.62 -10.89 -15.08
N SER A 24 13.69 -11.08 -14.29
CA SER A 24 14.56 -12.25 -14.42
C SER A 24 13.76 -13.51 -14.07
N SER A 25 13.35 -14.27 -15.06
CA SER A 25 12.73 -15.58 -14.85
C SER A 25 13.80 -16.57 -14.39
N LYS A 26 13.76 -16.97 -13.12
CA LYS A 26 14.51 -18.14 -12.66
C LYS A 26 13.65 -19.37 -12.82
N ILE A 27 14.20 -20.41 -13.39
CA ILE A 27 13.57 -21.73 -13.37
C ILE A 27 13.64 -22.21 -11.92
N ILE A 28 12.50 -22.29 -11.23
CA ILE A 28 12.40 -22.69 -9.83
C ILE A 28 12.59 -24.20 -9.69
N ASP A 29 12.22 -24.94 -10.74
CA ASP A 29 12.33 -26.41 -10.84
C ASP A 29 13.72 -26.86 -11.35
N GLU A 30 14.73 -26.02 -11.35
CA GLU A 30 16.08 -26.45 -11.69
C GLU A 30 16.58 -27.45 -10.65
N PRO A 31 17.09 -28.62 -11.07
CA PRO A 31 17.78 -29.51 -10.15
C PRO A 31 19.07 -28.83 -9.70
N SER A 32 18.93 -28.00 -8.68
CA SER A 32 20.05 -27.39 -7.99
C SER A 32 20.95 -28.51 -7.43
N LYS A 33 22.27 -28.31 -7.44
CA LYS A 33 23.22 -29.21 -6.79
C LYS A 33 22.98 -29.31 -5.28
N THR A 34 22.25 -28.37 -4.70
CA THR A 34 21.78 -28.37 -3.33
C THR A 34 20.40 -29.00 -3.26
N GLU A 35 20.19 -29.87 -2.29
CA GLU A 35 18.92 -30.61 -2.15
C GLU A 35 17.72 -29.74 -1.78
N GLU A 36 17.98 -28.57 -1.19
CA GLU A 36 16.95 -27.63 -0.70
C GLU A 36 17.27 -26.20 -1.13
N THR A 37 16.23 -25.41 -1.44
CA THR A 37 16.33 -23.99 -1.72
C THR A 37 15.60 -23.20 -0.62
N VAL A 38 16.19 -22.10 -0.18
CA VAL A 38 15.65 -21.25 0.87
C VAL A 38 15.28 -19.90 0.31
N TRP A 39 14.10 -19.41 0.65
CA TRP A 39 13.64 -18.05 0.32
C TRP A 39 13.33 -17.26 1.58
N GLU A 40 13.80 -16.03 1.63
CA GLU A 40 13.50 -15.03 2.66
C GLU A 40 13.22 -13.69 1.97
N ASN A 41 12.37 -12.84 2.55
CA ASN A 41 12.14 -11.51 2.01
C ASN A 41 13.12 -10.49 2.63
N PRO A 42 14.11 -10.01 1.88
CA PRO A 42 15.08 -9.03 2.39
C PRO A 42 14.49 -7.63 2.54
N ASN A 43 13.34 -7.36 1.90
CA ASN A 43 12.75 -6.03 1.78
C ASN A 43 11.67 -5.74 2.84
N TRP A 44 11.35 -6.66 3.74
CA TRP A 44 10.30 -6.50 4.73
C TRP A 44 10.41 -5.19 5.52
N SER A 45 11.59 -4.88 6.06
CA SER A 45 11.79 -3.67 6.85
C SER A 45 11.54 -2.39 6.05
N LYS A 46 11.90 -2.38 4.76
CA LYS A 46 11.65 -1.28 3.83
C LYS A 46 10.15 -1.14 3.54
N TYR A 47 9.48 -2.24 3.23
CA TYR A 47 8.03 -2.24 2.94
C TYR A 47 7.20 -1.86 4.17
N LEU A 48 7.56 -2.37 5.35
CA LEU A 48 6.93 -1.97 6.60
C LEU A 48 7.15 -0.48 6.89
N GLY A 49 8.33 0.06 6.56
CA GLY A 49 8.63 1.49 6.63
C GLY A 49 7.70 2.31 5.74
N TYR A 50 7.52 1.93 4.49
CA TYR A 50 6.59 2.57 3.57
C TYR A 50 5.14 2.52 4.08
N TYR A 51 4.67 1.35 4.51
CA TYR A 51 3.34 1.20 5.09
C TYR A 51 3.11 2.11 6.31
N LYS A 52 4.10 2.24 7.19
CA LYS A 52 3.97 3.07 8.39
C LYS A 52 4.07 4.58 8.12
N GLN A 53 4.85 4.98 7.11
CA GLN A 53 5.20 6.38 6.85
C GLN A 53 4.35 7.02 5.75
N ILE A 54 3.77 6.25 4.84
CA ILE A 54 2.95 6.77 3.75
C ILE A 54 1.48 6.57 4.11
N PRO A 55 0.77 7.66 4.51
CA PRO A 55 -0.62 7.58 4.99
C PRO A 55 -1.58 6.94 3.98
N GLU A 56 -1.41 7.25 2.70
CA GLU A 56 -2.26 6.76 1.61
C GLU A 56 -2.21 5.23 1.51
N PHE A 57 -1.01 4.65 1.57
CA PHE A 57 -0.84 3.19 1.60
C PHE A 57 -1.44 2.57 2.85
N LYS A 58 -1.15 3.17 4.00
CA LYS A 58 -1.64 2.68 5.28
C LYS A 58 -3.17 2.59 5.29
N GLU A 59 -3.84 3.67 4.90
CA GLU A 59 -5.30 3.72 4.91
C GLU A 59 -5.91 2.81 3.84
N ALA A 60 -5.33 2.74 2.63
CA ALA A 60 -5.82 1.85 1.58
C ALA A 60 -5.74 0.37 1.99
N ILE A 61 -4.59 -0.09 2.49
CA ILE A 61 -4.41 -1.48 2.93
C ILE A 61 -5.30 -1.79 4.14
N ARG A 62 -5.42 -0.87 5.10
CA ARG A 62 -6.31 -1.05 6.26
C ARG A 62 -7.79 -1.11 5.86
N ALA A 63 -8.21 -0.24 4.94
CA ALA A 63 -9.57 -0.27 4.42
C ALA A 63 -9.86 -1.62 3.76
N LEU A 64 -8.97 -2.12 2.88
CA LEU A 64 -9.13 -3.43 2.27
C LEU A 64 -9.24 -4.55 3.32
N ALA A 65 -8.33 -4.57 4.31
CA ALA A 65 -8.34 -5.58 5.36
C ALA A 65 -9.63 -5.53 6.21
N ASN A 66 -10.06 -4.32 6.58
CA ASN A 66 -11.29 -4.14 7.35
C ASN A 66 -12.55 -4.56 6.58
N TRP A 67 -12.59 -4.31 5.27
CA TRP A 67 -13.72 -4.73 4.44
C TRP A 67 -13.71 -6.24 4.15
N ALA A 68 -12.54 -6.84 3.98
CA ALA A 68 -12.40 -8.27 3.71
C ALA A 68 -12.74 -9.13 4.95
N VAL A 69 -12.28 -8.73 6.15
CA VAL A 69 -12.64 -9.43 7.40
C VAL A 69 -14.07 -9.10 7.84
N GLY A 70 -14.59 -7.95 7.41
CA GLY A 70 -15.97 -7.55 7.63
C GLY A 70 -16.29 -7.23 9.10
N LYS A 71 -17.57 -7.41 9.47
CA LYS A 71 -18.11 -7.09 10.79
C LYS A 71 -18.02 -8.24 11.78
N GLY A 72 -17.68 -9.42 11.30
CA GLY A 72 -17.65 -10.63 12.09
C GLY A 72 -17.51 -11.85 11.20
N TYR A 73 -17.69 -13.02 11.75
CA TYR A 73 -17.65 -14.28 11.03
C TYR A 73 -18.70 -15.25 11.58
N VAL A 74 -19.15 -16.15 10.71
CA VAL A 74 -20.05 -17.24 11.03
C VAL A 74 -19.32 -18.56 10.81
N THR A 75 -19.45 -19.47 11.76
CA THR A 75 -18.84 -20.81 11.72
C THR A 75 -19.70 -21.81 12.47
N GLY A 76 -19.32 -23.09 12.50
CA GLY A 76 -20.00 -24.11 13.29
C GLY A 76 -19.93 -23.82 14.80
N PRO A 77 -20.89 -24.32 15.60
CA PRO A 77 -20.92 -24.02 17.05
C PRO A 77 -19.67 -24.48 17.80
N GLU A 78 -19.08 -25.59 17.43
CA GLU A 78 -17.85 -26.12 18.02
C GLU A 78 -16.63 -25.26 17.64
N GLU A 79 -16.55 -24.90 16.39
CA GLU A 79 -15.49 -24.05 15.85
C GLU A 79 -15.58 -22.63 16.43
N GLN A 80 -16.78 -22.11 16.64
CA GLN A 80 -17.01 -20.80 17.27
C GLN A 80 -16.33 -20.71 18.64
N VAL A 81 -16.54 -21.73 19.48
CA VAL A 81 -15.93 -21.78 20.83
C VAL A 81 -14.40 -21.79 20.72
N ILE A 82 -13.83 -22.54 19.79
CA ILE A 82 -12.38 -22.61 19.58
C ILE A 82 -11.84 -21.24 19.16
N LEU A 83 -12.46 -20.59 18.16
CA LEU A 83 -12.01 -19.32 17.64
C LEU A 83 -12.13 -18.17 18.63
N GLU A 84 -13.15 -18.19 19.52
CA GLU A 84 -13.32 -17.21 20.60
C GLU A 84 -12.27 -17.32 21.71
N HIS A 85 -11.62 -18.49 21.85
CA HIS A 85 -10.55 -18.71 22.82
C HIS A 85 -9.16 -18.32 22.29
N ILE A 86 -9.01 -18.04 21.01
CA ILE A 86 -7.75 -17.59 20.44
C ILE A 86 -7.35 -16.23 21.04
N ARG A 87 -6.08 -16.10 21.43
CA ARG A 87 -5.52 -14.88 22.04
C ARG A 87 -4.27 -14.36 21.33
N GLY A 88 -3.85 -14.99 20.26
CA GLY A 88 -2.69 -14.56 19.48
C GLY A 88 -1.41 -14.48 20.30
N ALA A 89 -0.78 -13.31 20.28
CA ALA A 89 0.40 -13.02 21.10
C ALA A 89 0.07 -12.53 22.52
N GLY A 90 -1.22 -12.42 22.88
CA GLY A 90 -1.67 -11.97 24.20
C GLY A 90 -3.18 -11.73 24.26
N GLU A 91 -3.64 -10.57 23.80
CA GLU A 91 -5.04 -10.12 23.90
C GLU A 91 -5.72 -9.99 22.51
N ASP A 92 -5.18 -10.65 21.50
CA ASP A 92 -5.73 -10.57 20.14
C ASP A 92 -6.98 -11.46 20.01
N SER A 93 -7.97 -10.99 19.25
CA SER A 93 -9.08 -11.82 18.80
C SER A 93 -8.76 -12.48 17.45
N PHE A 94 -9.45 -13.57 17.11
CA PHE A 94 -9.32 -14.20 15.79
C PHE A 94 -9.52 -13.18 14.67
N GLN A 95 -10.52 -12.30 14.78
CA GLN A 95 -10.81 -11.26 13.80
C GLN A 95 -9.64 -10.26 13.66
N SER A 96 -9.05 -9.81 14.79
CA SER A 96 -7.89 -8.91 14.74
C SER A 96 -6.66 -9.57 14.12
N ILE A 97 -6.45 -10.86 14.39
CA ILE A 97 -5.37 -11.64 13.78
C ILE A 97 -5.57 -11.75 12.27
N MET A 98 -6.79 -12.03 11.80
CA MET A 98 -7.09 -12.11 10.36
C MET A 98 -6.94 -10.76 9.66
N THR A 99 -7.36 -9.68 10.29
CA THR A 99 -7.13 -8.31 9.77
C THR A 99 -5.63 -8.02 9.64
N ASN A 100 -4.85 -8.32 10.67
CA ASN A 100 -3.39 -8.19 10.64
C ASN A 100 -2.76 -9.09 9.56
N HIS A 101 -3.27 -10.30 9.40
CA HIS A 101 -2.79 -11.27 8.42
C HIS A 101 -2.94 -10.74 6.98
N ILE A 102 -4.08 -10.13 6.65
CA ILE A 102 -4.28 -9.46 5.35
C ILE A 102 -3.33 -8.29 5.18
N ILE A 103 -3.16 -7.44 6.21
CA ILE A 103 -2.24 -6.30 6.15
C ILE A 103 -0.81 -6.79 5.86
N VAL A 104 -0.34 -7.78 6.61
CA VAL A 104 1.01 -8.36 6.44
C VAL A 104 1.16 -8.99 5.06
N LYS A 105 0.16 -9.76 4.59
CA LYS A 105 0.12 -10.35 3.26
C LYS A 105 0.28 -9.28 2.16
N LYS A 106 -0.44 -8.16 2.25
CA LYS A 106 -0.34 -7.06 1.27
C LYS A 106 1.00 -6.33 1.34
N VAL A 107 1.54 -6.11 2.53
CA VAL A 107 2.81 -5.39 2.73
C VAL A 107 4.03 -6.23 2.38
N ASN A 108 4.03 -7.51 2.75
CA ASN A 108 5.20 -8.40 2.58
C ASN A 108 5.14 -9.26 1.31
N GLY A 109 3.94 -9.56 0.83
CA GLY A 109 3.67 -10.62 -0.14
C GLY A 109 3.24 -11.92 0.54
N ASP A 110 3.82 -12.25 1.68
CA ASP A 110 3.54 -13.46 2.45
C ASP A 110 3.20 -13.10 3.90
N ALA A 111 2.19 -13.75 4.45
CA ALA A 111 1.83 -13.65 5.86
C ALA A 111 1.90 -15.02 6.52
N TYR A 112 2.44 -15.05 7.74
CA TYR A 112 2.65 -16.27 8.51
C TYR A 112 2.00 -16.16 9.88
N ALA A 113 1.35 -17.24 10.33
CA ALA A 113 0.92 -17.41 11.70
C ALA A 113 1.14 -18.85 12.15
N GLU A 114 1.70 -19.03 13.34
CA GLU A 114 1.93 -20.35 13.97
C GLU A 114 0.60 -20.91 14.44
N ILE A 115 0.29 -22.13 14.03
CA ILE A 115 -0.90 -22.88 14.41
C ILE A 115 -0.53 -23.72 15.63
N ILE A 116 -1.02 -23.36 16.81
CA ILE A 116 -0.75 -24.05 18.05
C ILE A 116 -1.93 -24.97 18.35
N LYS A 117 -1.69 -26.29 18.32
CA LYS A 117 -2.67 -27.34 18.58
C LYS A 117 -2.36 -28.06 19.89
N ASP A 118 -3.40 -28.63 20.50
CA ASP A 118 -3.23 -29.56 21.62
C ASP A 118 -2.61 -30.87 21.12
N ASP A 119 -1.53 -31.30 21.74
CA ASP A 119 -0.79 -32.51 21.37
C ASP A 119 -1.64 -33.80 21.45
N LYS A 120 -2.68 -33.82 22.31
CA LYS A 120 -3.50 -35.01 22.53
C LYS A 120 -4.74 -35.07 21.63
N THR A 121 -5.40 -33.92 21.46
CA THR A 121 -6.68 -33.85 20.75
C THR A 121 -6.54 -33.34 19.32
N GLY A 122 -5.41 -32.67 18.98
CA GLY A 122 -5.20 -32.00 17.70
C GLY A 122 -6.07 -30.75 17.49
N ILE A 123 -6.81 -30.33 18.54
CA ILE A 123 -7.69 -29.14 18.48
C ILE A 123 -6.83 -27.89 18.48
N LEU A 124 -7.22 -26.90 17.71
CA LEU A 124 -6.58 -25.59 17.67
C LEU A 124 -6.76 -24.89 19.03
N ILE A 125 -5.65 -24.53 19.66
CA ILE A 125 -5.63 -23.77 20.92
C ILE A 125 -5.41 -22.29 20.66
N ASN A 126 -4.45 -21.98 19.76
CA ASN A 126 -4.08 -20.59 19.48
C ASN A 126 -3.54 -20.42 18.07
N LEU A 127 -3.61 -19.19 17.58
CA LEU A 127 -3.04 -18.78 16.29
C LEU A 127 -2.18 -17.54 16.52
N LYS A 128 -0.85 -17.71 16.44
CA LYS A 128 0.11 -16.66 16.77
C LYS A 128 0.70 -16.05 15.49
N PRO A 129 0.47 -14.75 15.21
CA PRO A 129 1.12 -14.07 14.11
C PRO A 129 2.65 -14.09 14.24
N LEU A 130 3.36 -14.36 13.12
CA LEU A 130 4.82 -14.39 13.07
C LEU A 130 5.34 -13.19 12.27
N ASN A 131 6.56 -12.76 12.62
CA ASN A 131 7.22 -11.66 11.93
C ASN A 131 7.87 -12.15 10.63
N PRO A 132 7.46 -11.67 9.45
CA PRO A 132 8.04 -12.07 8.18
C PRO A 132 9.57 -11.84 8.07
N ALA A 133 10.11 -10.87 8.83
CA ALA A 133 11.56 -10.62 8.85
C ALA A 133 12.38 -11.81 9.39
N THR A 134 11.78 -12.63 10.22
CA THR A 134 12.44 -13.78 10.87
C THR A 134 12.05 -15.12 10.25
N MET A 135 11.15 -15.10 9.24
CA MET A 135 10.65 -16.31 8.61
C MET A 135 11.31 -16.56 7.27
N ARG A 136 11.64 -17.81 7.01
CA ARG A 136 12.08 -18.28 5.70
C ARG A 136 11.38 -19.57 5.32
N THR A 137 11.16 -19.74 4.03
CA THR A 137 10.49 -20.90 3.46
C THR A 137 11.51 -21.78 2.76
N VAL A 138 11.48 -23.09 3.04
CA VAL A 138 12.40 -24.08 2.48
C VAL A 138 11.67 -24.95 1.50
N PHE A 139 12.19 -25.05 0.27
CA PHE A 139 11.64 -25.79 -0.85
C PHE A 139 12.50 -26.98 -1.22
N ASN A 140 11.87 -28.03 -1.72
CA ASN A 140 12.55 -29.17 -2.32
C ASN A 140 12.89 -28.91 -3.80
N LYS A 141 13.55 -29.89 -4.45
CA LYS A 141 13.87 -29.85 -5.90
C LYS A 141 12.67 -29.67 -6.82
N LYS A 142 11.45 -29.94 -6.35
CA LYS A 142 10.21 -29.83 -7.11
C LYS A 142 9.49 -28.48 -6.87
N GLY A 143 10.12 -27.55 -6.15
CA GLY A 143 9.49 -26.27 -5.81
C GLY A 143 8.38 -26.37 -4.75
N LEU A 144 8.25 -27.52 -4.05
CA LEU A 144 7.25 -27.69 -2.99
C LEU A 144 7.83 -27.26 -1.64
N ILE A 145 7.04 -26.58 -0.83
CA ILE A 145 7.39 -26.21 0.53
C ILE A 145 7.56 -27.50 1.37
N VAL A 146 8.72 -27.63 2.00
CA VAL A 146 9.04 -28.74 2.89
C VAL A 146 8.85 -28.36 4.35
N ARG A 147 9.28 -27.16 4.71
CA ARG A 147 9.19 -26.62 6.07
C ARG A 147 9.34 -25.11 6.08
N TYR A 148 8.97 -24.52 7.20
CA TYR A 148 9.29 -23.14 7.52
C TYR A 148 10.35 -23.11 8.62
N GLU A 149 11.17 -22.08 8.60
CA GLU A 149 12.21 -21.88 9.61
C GLU A 149 12.15 -20.45 10.12
N GLU A 150 12.24 -20.31 11.44
CA GLU A 150 12.46 -19.03 12.09
C GLU A 150 13.95 -18.87 12.37
N PHE A 151 14.50 -17.73 12.01
CA PHE A 151 15.91 -17.40 12.19
C PHE A 151 16.09 -16.03 12.81
N ASP A 152 17.25 -15.77 13.43
CA ASP A 152 17.63 -14.46 13.92
C ASP A 152 18.36 -13.69 12.80
N PRO A 153 17.78 -12.59 12.28
CA PRO A 153 18.41 -11.77 11.23
C PRO A 153 19.75 -11.16 11.65
N SER A 154 19.99 -10.99 12.96
CA SER A 154 21.22 -10.42 13.51
C SER A 154 22.36 -11.45 13.63
N SER A 155 22.04 -12.73 13.56
CA SER A 155 23.01 -13.82 13.64
C SER A 155 23.82 -13.94 12.35
N LYS A 156 25.15 -13.99 12.46
CA LYS A 156 26.07 -14.12 11.31
C LYS A 156 25.86 -15.40 10.48
N GLY A 157 25.35 -16.45 11.10
CA GLY A 157 25.14 -17.75 10.44
C GLY A 157 23.71 -17.94 9.90
N LYS A 158 22.77 -17.08 10.26
CA LYS A 158 21.34 -17.25 9.96
C LYS A 158 20.84 -18.69 10.23
N GLU A 159 21.32 -19.31 11.31
CA GLU A 159 20.89 -20.64 11.71
C GLU A 159 19.41 -20.62 12.13
N ALA A 160 18.70 -21.70 11.83
CA ALA A 160 17.31 -21.83 12.22
C ALA A 160 17.19 -21.95 13.74
N VAL A 161 16.50 -21.01 14.38
CA VAL A 161 16.17 -21.04 15.80
C VAL A 161 15.04 -22.04 16.07
N ARG A 162 14.02 -22.03 15.20
CA ARG A 162 12.90 -22.97 15.23
C ARG A 162 12.58 -23.47 13.83
N LYS A 163 12.10 -24.71 13.75
CA LYS A 163 11.64 -25.32 12.51
C LYS A 163 10.20 -25.74 12.68
N PHE A 164 9.38 -25.45 11.69
CA PHE A 164 7.95 -25.76 11.67
C PHE A 164 7.64 -26.70 10.50
N GLU A 165 6.76 -27.64 10.71
CA GLU A 165 6.17 -28.40 9.63
C GLU A 165 5.17 -27.53 8.86
N VAL A 166 4.87 -27.93 7.62
CA VAL A 166 3.93 -27.16 6.77
C VAL A 166 2.56 -27.02 7.42
N LYS A 167 2.11 -28.05 8.14
CA LYS A 167 0.82 -28.07 8.86
C LYS A 167 0.74 -27.15 10.09
N ASP A 168 1.88 -26.66 10.58
CA ASP A 168 1.95 -25.86 11.80
C ASP A 168 1.99 -24.34 11.50
N ILE A 169 1.94 -23.96 10.24
CA ILE A 169 1.95 -22.56 9.81
C ILE A 169 0.76 -22.26 8.90
N LEU A 170 -0.03 -21.27 9.28
CA LEU A 170 -0.99 -20.63 8.37
C LEU A 170 -0.19 -19.67 7.49
N HIS A 171 -0.11 -19.97 6.20
CA HIS A 171 0.60 -19.18 5.20
C HIS A 171 -0.33 -18.72 4.11
N SER A 172 -0.45 -17.42 3.93
CA SER A 172 -1.19 -16.81 2.82
C SER A 172 -0.26 -15.98 1.95
N MET A 173 -0.41 -16.13 0.63
CA MET A 173 0.41 -15.44 -0.38
C MET A 173 -0.43 -14.41 -1.14
N ASN A 174 0.17 -13.25 -1.44
CA ASN A 174 -0.44 -12.23 -2.26
C ASN A 174 0.09 -12.28 -3.69
N ASP A 175 -0.80 -12.14 -4.67
CA ASP A 175 -0.45 -11.97 -6.08
C ASP A 175 0.63 -12.93 -6.59
N ARG A 176 0.42 -14.22 -6.30
CA ARG A 176 1.29 -15.28 -6.74
C ARG A 176 1.02 -15.62 -8.20
N VAL A 177 2.01 -15.45 -9.06
CA VAL A 177 1.91 -15.70 -10.49
C VAL A 177 2.67 -16.98 -10.88
N ALA A 178 2.09 -17.77 -11.75
CA ALA A 178 2.68 -19.02 -12.27
C ALA A 178 3.10 -20.00 -11.14
N ASN A 179 4.35 -20.45 -11.16
CA ASN A 179 4.93 -21.38 -10.19
C ASN A 179 5.79 -20.67 -9.12
N GLU A 180 5.57 -19.38 -8.89
CA GLU A 180 6.26 -18.66 -7.83
C GLU A 180 6.04 -19.33 -6.48
N THR A 181 7.10 -19.35 -5.67
CA THR A 181 7.10 -20.02 -4.37
C THR A 181 6.75 -19.09 -3.21
N HIS A 182 6.59 -17.80 -3.50
CA HIS A 182 6.27 -16.75 -2.55
C HIS A 182 5.32 -15.73 -3.20
N GLY A 183 4.67 -14.93 -2.37
CA GLY A 183 3.82 -13.84 -2.83
C GLY A 183 4.60 -12.56 -3.10
N THR A 184 4.01 -11.67 -3.89
CA THR A 184 4.57 -10.36 -4.24
C THR A 184 3.91 -9.26 -3.42
N SER A 185 4.73 -8.35 -2.86
CA SER A 185 4.23 -7.17 -2.14
C SER A 185 3.56 -6.19 -3.08
N VAL A 186 2.42 -5.61 -2.67
CA VAL A 186 1.76 -4.50 -3.42
C VAL A 186 2.70 -3.30 -3.55
N LEU A 187 3.60 -3.13 -2.57
CA LEU A 187 4.55 -2.01 -2.52
C LEU A 187 5.69 -2.15 -3.52
N GLU A 188 5.95 -3.35 -4.02
CA GLU A 188 7.03 -3.60 -4.97
C GLU A 188 6.81 -2.85 -6.29
N ALA A 189 5.60 -2.93 -6.84
CA ALA A 189 5.23 -2.22 -8.05
C ALA A 189 5.22 -0.69 -7.89
N CYS A 190 5.09 -0.20 -6.65
CA CYS A 190 5.00 1.22 -6.35
C CYS A 190 6.32 1.88 -5.94
N GLN A 191 7.44 1.17 -5.92
CA GLN A 191 8.72 1.74 -5.46
C GLN A 191 9.12 3.00 -6.23
N TRP A 192 9.06 2.95 -7.55
CA TRP A 192 9.40 4.09 -8.39
C TRP A 192 8.45 5.29 -8.18
N VAL A 193 7.17 5.02 -7.90
CA VAL A 193 6.17 6.06 -7.62
C VAL A 193 6.49 6.76 -6.30
N ILE A 194 6.90 5.98 -5.28
CA ILE A 194 7.31 6.51 -3.96
C ILE A 194 8.51 7.44 -4.13
N ASP A 195 9.52 7.01 -4.89
CA ASP A 195 10.72 7.79 -5.11
C ASP A 195 10.41 9.08 -5.89
N ALA A 196 9.64 8.98 -6.98
CA ALA A 196 9.21 10.15 -7.78
C ALA A 196 8.35 11.14 -6.96
N ARG A 197 7.44 10.62 -6.11
CA ARG A 197 6.63 11.46 -5.22
C ARG A 197 7.49 12.19 -4.19
N ASN A 198 8.41 11.48 -3.56
CA ASN A 198 9.31 12.06 -2.56
C ASN A 198 10.19 13.16 -3.16
N GLU A 199 10.69 12.96 -4.37
CA GLU A 199 11.45 13.96 -5.13
C GLU A 199 10.57 15.19 -5.43
N ALA A 200 9.37 14.98 -5.99
CA ALA A 200 8.43 16.05 -6.28
C ALA A 200 8.04 16.86 -5.02
N MET A 201 7.83 16.19 -3.88
CA MET A 201 7.55 16.85 -2.61
C MET A 201 8.76 17.63 -2.08
N ALA A 202 9.96 17.12 -2.25
CA ALA A 202 11.19 17.81 -1.86
C ALA A 202 11.40 19.06 -2.72
N ASP A 203 11.16 18.96 -4.03
CA ASP A 203 11.26 20.09 -4.96
C ASP A 203 10.19 21.15 -4.66
N LYS A 204 8.95 20.76 -4.39
CA LYS A 204 7.90 21.68 -3.98
C LYS A 204 8.27 22.43 -2.70
N ARG A 205 8.85 21.73 -1.72
CA ARG A 205 9.36 22.35 -0.49
C ARG A 205 10.48 23.34 -0.77
N ARG A 206 11.44 22.97 -1.64
CA ARG A 206 12.53 23.87 -2.06
C ARG A 206 11.99 25.12 -2.76
N VAL A 207 11.03 24.95 -3.67
CA VAL A 207 10.38 26.08 -4.34
C VAL A 207 9.65 26.96 -3.35
N HIS A 208 8.92 26.37 -2.40
CA HIS A 208 8.23 27.13 -1.36
C HIS A 208 9.19 27.94 -0.50
N HIS A 209 10.29 27.35 -0.05
CA HIS A 209 11.33 28.07 0.70
C HIS A 209 11.98 29.18 -0.14
N ARG A 210 12.24 28.93 -1.42
CA ARG A 210 12.85 29.92 -2.32
C ARG A 210 11.89 31.02 -2.74
N SER A 211 10.58 30.80 -2.73
CA SER A 211 9.59 31.85 -3.05
C SER A 211 9.52 32.95 -1.99
N THR A 212 10.09 32.71 -0.82
CA THR A 212 10.21 33.70 0.27
C THR A 212 11.53 34.47 0.23
N ILE A 213 12.44 34.20 -0.73
CA ILE A 213 13.70 34.91 -0.84
C ILE A 213 13.42 36.39 -1.12
N ARG A 214 13.86 37.25 -0.20
CA ARG A 214 13.83 38.67 -0.38
C ARG A 214 15.17 39.14 -0.95
N ILE A 215 15.12 39.86 -2.05
CA ILE A 215 16.32 40.45 -2.67
C ILE A 215 16.48 41.83 -2.07
N MET A 216 17.60 42.05 -1.43
CA MET A 216 17.99 43.36 -0.93
C MET A 216 19.05 43.94 -1.87
N GLU A 217 18.66 44.92 -2.68
CA GLU A 217 19.60 45.68 -3.49
C GLU A 217 20.24 46.80 -2.61
N VAL A 218 21.54 46.81 -2.57
CA VAL A 218 22.32 47.77 -1.81
C VAL A 218 23.15 48.63 -2.75
N ASP A 219 22.99 49.94 -2.63
CA ASP A 219 23.83 50.92 -3.34
C ASP A 219 25.20 50.95 -2.65
N ALA A 220 26.10 50.04 -3.07
CA ALA A 220 27.35 49.83 -2.39
C ALA A 220 28.52 50.07 -3.34
N ASP A 221 28.96 51.32 -3.39
CA ASP A 221 30.29 51.64 -3.84
C ASP A 221 31.40 51.23 -2.86
N ASP A 222 30.98 50.75 -1.65
CA ASP A 222 31.87 50.42 -0.56
C ASP A 222 31.74 48.95 -0.15
N THR A 223 32.77 48.17 -0.46
CA THR A 223 32.88 46.73 -0.19
C THR A 223 32.76 46.42 1.31
N SER A 224 33.13 47.39 2.19
CA SER A 224 33.06 47.22 3.66
C SER A 224 31.62 47.22 4.16
N LYS A 225 30.75 48.05 3.61
CA LYS A 225 29.32 48.06 3.91
C LYS A 225 28.62 46.79 3.44
N LEU A 226 28.99 46.30 2.26
CA LEU A 226 28.44 45.06 1.73
C LEU A 226 28.78 43.87 2.61
N ASN A 227 30.02 43.79 3.11
CA ASN A 227 30.48 42.73 3.99
C ASN A 227 29.84 42.84 5.41
N SER A 228 29.63 44.06 5.94
CA SER A 228 28.93 44.22 7.20
C SER A 228 27.48 43.77 7.12
N LEU A 229 26.76 44.08 6.04
CA LEU A 229 25.40 43.61 5.79
C LEU A 229 25.35 42.09 5.61
N LYS A 230 26.29 41.49 4.85
CA LYS A 230 26.38 40.06 4.72
C LYS A 230 26.59 39.35 6.06
N THR A 231 27.36 39.95 6.97
CA THR A 231 27.58 39.41 8.31
C THR A 231 26.33 39.56 9.18
N GLN A 232 25.65 40.72 9.10
CA GLN A 232 24.42 40.97 9.84
C GLN A 232 23.26 40.05 9.47
N TYR A 233 23.16 39.69 8.18
CA TYR A 233 22.13 38.81 7.67
C TYR A 233 22.65 37.39 7.38
N ALA A 234 23.76 36.97 7.99
CA ALA A 234 24.43 35.70 7.70
C ALA A 234 23.52 34.50 7.87
N ASP A 235 22.67 34.47 8.90
CA ASP A 235 21.72 33.39 9.16
C ASP A 235 20.59 33.38 8.12
N ALA A 236 20.06 34.53 7.76
CA ALA A 236 19.01 34.64 6.73
C ALA A 236 19.55 34.28 5.33
N ILE A 237 20.81 34.63 5.03
CA ILE A 237 21.49 34.21 3.77
C ILE A 237 21.72 32.71 3.77
N LYS A 238 22.15 32.12 4.90
CA LYS A 238 22.39 30.69 5.05
C LYS A 238 21.10 29.88 4.89
N ASN A 239 19.99 30.40 5.38
CA ASN A 239 18.67 29.80 5.24
C ASN A 239 18.05 30.06 3.85
N GLY A 240 18.67 30.85 2.98
CA GLY A 240 18.15 31.20 1.67
C GLY A 240 16.96 32.17 1.68
N GLU A 241 16.76 32.91 2.78
CA GLU A 241 15.65 33.86 2.96
C GLU A 241 15.96 35.26 2.39
N VAL A 242 17.23 35.65 2.36
CA VAL A 242 17.68 36.97 1.88
C VAL A 242 18.90 36.82 0.97
N LEU A 243 18.86 37.46 -0.19
CA LEU A 243 19.99 37.60 -1.08
C LEU A 243 20.40 39.08 -1.14
N ILE A 244 21.64 39.41 -0.77
CA ILE A 244 22.19 40.74 -0.83
C ILE A 244 23.03 40.89 -2.08
N VAL A 245 22.64 41.80 -2.97
CA VAL A 245 23.30 42.05 -4.26
C VAL A 245 23.56 43.55 -4.43
N PRO A 246 24.67 43.97 -5.07
CA PRO A 246 24.89 45.32 -5.50
C PRO A 246 23.82 45.78 -6.50
N LYS A 247 23.40 47.03 -6.40
CA LYS A 247 22.38 47.59 -7.28
C LYS A 247 22.90 47.66 -8.72
N GLY A 248 22.15 47.06 -9.62
CA GLY A 248 22.46 47.07 -11.04
C GLY A 248 23.35 45.92 -11.56
N ASP A 249 23.97 45.12 -10.66
CA ASP A 249 24.87 44.02 -11.06
C ASP A 249 24.15 42.74 -11.43
N VAL A 250 22.93 42.55 -10.97
CA VAL A 250 22.18 41.32 -11.23
C VAL A 250 20.75 41.62 -11.68
N SER A 251 20.52 41.44 -12.96
CA SER A 251 19.16 41.39 -13.50
C SER A 251 18.66 39.96 -13.36
N PHE A 252 17.72 39.72 -12.45
CA PHE A 252 16.96 38.45 -12.49
C PHE A 252 15.87 38.63 -13.55
N PRO A 253 16.01 38.02 -14.74
CA PRO A 253 14.89 37.97 -15.65
C PRO A 253 13.77 37.27 -14.86
N ASN A 254 12.61 37.92 -14.71
CA ASN A 254 11.37 37.26 -14.36
C ASN A 254 11.04 36.25 -15.47
N ALA A 255 11.79 35.16 -15.53
CA ALA A 255 11.33 34.02 -16.26
C ALA A 255 10.02 33.63 -15.58
N PRO A 256 8.87 33.68 -16.26
CA PRO A 256 7.68 33.07 -15.73
C PRO A 256 8.07 31.63 -15.44
N ILE A 257 8.30 31.30 -14.18
CA ILE A 257 8.34 29.92 -13.75
C ILE A 257 6.91 29.47 -14.06
N ASN A 258 6.72 28.85 -15.22
CA ASN A 258 5.54 28.07 -15.48
C ASN A 258 5.55 27.02 -14.36
N TYR A 259 4.81 27.31 -13.30
CA TYR A 259 4.51 26.35 -12.27
C TYR A 259 3.75 25.23 -12.99
N ILE A 260 4.48 24.28 -13.55
CA ILE A 260 3.90 22.97 -13.80
C ILE A 260 3.30 22.60 -12.46
N ASP A 261 2.00 22.39 -12.40
CA ASP A 261 1.31 22.21 -11.15
C ASP A 261 1.85 20.94 -10.47
N THR A 262 2.89 21.13 -9.68
CA THR A 262 3.56 20.04 -8.94
C THR A 262 2.57 19.31 -8.06
N LEU A 263 1.47 19.99 -7.65
CA LEU A 263 0.40 19.36 -6.87
C LEU A 263 -0.41 18.36 -7.69
N ASP A 264 -0.72 18.68 -8.95
CA ASP A 264 -1.43 17.75 -9.82
C ASP A 264 -0.54 16.55 -10.17
N TRP A 265 0.76 16.77 -10.33
CA TRP A 265 1.71 15.67 -10.49
C TRP A 265 1.77 14.76 -9.26
N ILE A 266 1.83 15.32 -8.05
CA ILE A 266 1.81 14.56 -6.79
C ILE A 266 0.49 13.79 -6.68
N ARG A 267 -0.67 14.41 -6.95
CA ARG A 267 -1.98 13.75 -6.93
C ARG A 267 -2.07 12.61 -7.95
N TYR A 268 -1.49 12.80 -9.12
CA TYR A 268 -1.41 11.76 -10.14
C TYR A 268 -0.60 10.55 -9.65
N LEU A 269 0.56 10.79 -9.03
CA LEU A 269 1.38 9.73 -8.44
C LEU A 269 0.66 9.01 -7.28
N GLU A 270 -0.07 9.73 -6.43
CA GLU A 270 -0.89 9.15 -5.36
C GLU A 270 -1.98 8.21 -5.91
N GLY A 271 -2.49 8.48 -7.10
CA GLY A 271 -3.47 7.63 -7.77
C GLY A 271 -2.98 6.20 -7.97
N PHE A 272 -1.69 6.01 -8.25
CA PHE A 272 -1.11 4.67 -8.41
C PHE A 272 -1.11 3.85 -7.11
N PHE A 273 -1.03 4.50 -5.94
CA PHE A 273 -1.10 3.80 -4.65
C PHE A 273 -2.47 3.14 -4.45
N TYR A 274 -3.53 3.86 -4.76
CA TYR A 274 -4.90 3.36 -4.65
C TYR A 274 -5.16 2.26 -5.67
N GLN A 275 -4.64 2.41 -6.89
CA GLN A 275 -4.76 1.40 -7.95
C GLN A 275 -4.03 0.11 -7.58
N ALA A 276 -2.82 0.21 -7.02
CA ALA A 276 -2.03 -0.96 -6.64
C ALA A 276 -2.69 -1.78 -5.52
N VAL A 277 -3.36 -1.13 -4.58
CA VAL A 277 -4.11 -1.82 -3.51
C VAL A 277 -5.50 -2.26 -3.98
N GLY A 278 -6.02 -1.65 -5.05
CA GLY A 278 -7.38 -1.89 -5.56
C GLY A 278 -8.47 -1.18 -4.76
N VAL A 279 -8.12 -0.13 -4.00
CA VAL A 279 -9.07 0.65 -3.18
C VAL A 279 -9.28 2.02 -3.80
N PRO A 280 -10.47 2.36 -4.30
CA PRO A 280 -10.74 3.69 -4.84
C PRO A 280 -10.63 4.78 -3.76
N LYS A 281 -10.08 5.94 -4.15
CA LYS A 281 -9.91 7.09 -3.25
C LYS A 281 -11.20 7.52 -2.55
N ILE A 282 -12.35 7.35 -3.22
CA ILE A 282 -13.66 7.69 -2.67
C ILE A 282 -14.01 6.89 -1.41
N ILE A 283 -13.58 5.63 -1.32
CA ILE A 283 -13.80 4.77 -0.14
C ILE A 283 -13.06 5.33 1.08
N LEU A 284 -11.97 6.05 0.84
CA LEU A 284 -11.13 6.66 1.88
C LEU A 284 -11.53 8.10 2.22
N GLY A 285 -12.66 8.59 1.68
CA GLY A 285 -13.17 9.94 1.95
C GLY A 285 -12.59 11.04 1.07
N GLY A 286 -11.83 10.72 0.04
CA GLY A 286 -11.29 11.68 -0.94
C GLY A 286 -12.25 11.88 -2.11
N ALA A 287 -13.20 12.81 -2.00
CA ALA A 287 -14.11 13.15 -3.09
C ALA A 287 -13.54 14.34 -3.88
N ASP A 288 -12.72 14.10 -4.88
CA ASP A 288 -12.50 15.09 -5.95
C ASP A 288 -13.62 14.89 -6.98
N GLN A 289 -14.43 15.91 -7.24
CA GLN A 289 -15.43 16.13 -8.31
C GLN A 289 -15.74 14.94 -9.26
N ILE A 290 -16.07 13.79 -8.69
CA ILE A 290 -16.38 12.59 -9.45
C ILE A 290 -17.91 12.52 -9.60
N SER A 291 -18.40 12.20 -10.80
CA SER A 291 -19.84 12.05 -11.03
C SER A 291 -20.41 10.88 -10.23
N GLU A 292 -21.69 10.95 -9.86
CA GLU A 292 -22.39 9.90 -9.11
C GLU A 292 -22.26 8.52 -9.79
N GLY A 293 -22.36 8.47 -11.13
CA GLY A 293 -22.18 7.23 -11.89
C GLY A 293 -20.79 6.63 -11.78
N SER A 294 -19.74 7.46 -11.83
CA SER A 294 -18.35 6.99 -11.66
C SER A 294 -18.09 6.47 -10.25
N ASN A 295 -18.70 7.13 -9.24
CA ASN A 295 -18.62 6.68 -7.85
C ASN A 295 -19.26 5.30 -7.66
N LYS A 296 -20.42 5.07 -8.27
CA LYS A 296 -21.10 3.77 -8.24
C LYS A 296 -20.24 2.67 -8.83
N MET A 297 -19.63 2.90 -10.00
CA MET A 297 -18.76 1.93 -10.64
C MET A 297 -17.49 1.65 -9.83
N SER A 298 -16.88 2.68 -9.25
CA SER A 298 -15.70 2.52 -8.40
C SER A 298 -16.01 1.70 -7.14
N SER A 299 -17.14 1.95 -6.51
CA SER A 299 -17.59 1.18 -5.34
C SER A 299 -17.89 -0.27 -5.70
N TYR A 300 -18.52 -0.53 -6.85
CA TYR A 300 -18.77 -1.88 -7.33
C TYR A 300 -17.46 -2.65 -7.61
N ASN A 301 -16.49 -2.01 -8.26
CA ASN A 301 -15.18 -2.63 -8.49
C ASN A 301 -14.48 -2.96 -7.18
N PHE A 302 -14.53 -2.07 -6.20
CA PHE A 302 -13.95 -2.33 -4.87
C PHE A 302 -14.64 -3.50 -4.17
N GLU A 303 -15.97 -3.61 -4.33
CA GLU A 303 -16.74 -4.73 -3.79
C GLU A 303 -16.20 -6.08 -4.31
N GLN A 304 -15.90 -6.17 -5.61
CA GLN A 304 -15.29 -7.38 -6.19
C GLN A 304 -13.89 -7.65 -5.63
N VAL A 305 -13.09 -6.62 -5.40
CA VAL A 305 -11.72 -6.76 -4.87
C VAL A 305 -11.73 -7.33 -3.45
N TYR A 306 -12.51 -6.74 -2.53
CA TYR A 306 -12.52 -7.25 -1.16
C TYR A 306 -13.22 -8.60 -1.03
N MET A 307 -14.25 -8.88 -1.85
CA MET A 307 -14.91 -10.19 -1.87
C MET A 307 -13.97 -11.30 -2.34
N THR A 308 -13.12 -11.01 -3.32
CA THR A 308 -12.09 -11.95 -3.76
C THR A 308 -11.08 -12.22 -2.64
N GLU A 309 -10.60 -11.17 -1.98
CA GLU A 309 -9.67 -11.29 -0.86
C GLU A 309 -10.28 -12.09 0.31
N GLN A 310 -11.55 -11.83 0.62
CA GLN A 310 -12.32 -12.58 1.62
C GLN A 310 -12.40 -14.07 1.28
N THR A 311 -12.79 -14.39 0.04
CA THR A 311 -12.90 -15.77 -0.42
C THR A 311 -11.56 -16.51 -0.35
N LEU A 312 -10.46 -15.85 -0.74
CA LEU A 312 -9.13 -16.44 -0.64
C LEU A 312 -8.74 -16.72 0.82
N LEU A 313 -9.03 -15.79 1.71
CA LEU A 313 -8.77 -15.97 3.14
C LEU A 313 -9.59 -17.13 3.73
N GLU A 314 -10.87 -17.23 3.39
CA GLU A 314 -11.75 -18.34 3.79
C GLU A 314 -11.23 -19.69 3.29
N GLN A 315 -10.71 -19.73 2.06
CA GLN A 315 -10.09 -20.92 1.49
C GLN A 315 -8.78 -21.29 2.19
N ASP A 316 -7.94 -20.32 2.51
CA ASP A 316 -6.70 -20.55 3.27
C ASP A 316 -7.00 -21.11 4.66
N ILE A 317 -7.99 -20.56 5.36
CA ILE A 317 -8.46 -21.07 6.65
C ILE A 317 -8.99 -22.51 6.52
N TRP A 318 -9.82 -22.77 5.52
CA TRP A 318 -10.32 -24.11 5.30
C TRP A 318 -9.20 -25.13 5.00
N ASN A 319 -8.30 -24.79 4.12
CA ASN A 319 -7.25 -25.70 3.67
C ASN A 319 -6.21 -26.01 4.75
N GLN A 320 -5.91 -25.03 5.63
CA GLN A 320 -4.79 -25.13 6.57
C GLN A 320 -5.25 -25.37 8.01
N LEU A 321 -6.40 -24.82 8.42
CA LEU A 321 -6.97 -25.03 9.75
C LEU A 321 -8.07 -26.09 9.77
N ASN A 322 -8.59 -26.50 8.61
CA ASN A 322 -9.72 -27.42 8.45
C ASN A 322 -11.00 -26.91 9.19
N MET A 323 -11.21 -25.59 9.17
CA MET A 323 -12.36 -24.91 9.77
C MET A 323 -13.12 -24.13 8.71
N ARG A 324 -14.46 -24.23 8.73
CA ARG A 324 -15.31 -23.43 7.83
C ARG A 324 -15.68 -22.12 8.50
N VAL A 325 -15.05 -21.07 8.04
CA VAL A 325 -15.31 -19.69 8.48
C VAL A 325 -15.86 -18.92 7.30
N THR A 326 -16.96 -18.20 7.49
CA THR A 326 -17.53 -17.28 6.51
C THR A 326 -17.56 -15.90 7.14
N PHE A 327 -16.83 -14.95 6.57
CA PHE A 327 -16.83 -13.58 7.07
C PHE A 327 -18.09 -12.84 6.63
N GLU A 328 -18.68 -12.08 7.57
CA GLU A 328 -19.87 -11.29 7.28
C GLU A 328 -19.54 -10.11 6.37
N ARG A 329 -20.22 -10.06 5.24
CA ARG A 329 -20.06 -8.99 4.26
C ARG A 329 -20.71 -7.70 4.75
N PRO A 330 -20.07 -6.54 4.54
CA PRO A 330 -20.76 -5.27 4.64
C PRO A 330 -21.99 -5.24 3.73
N ALA A 331 -23.01 -4.44 4.09
CA ALA A 331 -24.20 -4.31 3.25
C ALA A 331 -23.80 -3.86 1.83
N SER A 332 -24.25 -4.62 0.82
CA SER A 332 -23.94 -4.31 -0.58
C SER A 332 -24.51 -2.95 -0.96
N LEU A 333 -23.66 -2.13 -1.57
CA LEU A 333 -24.10 -0.85 -2.13
C LEU A 333 -25.06 -1.07 -3.32
N GLN A 334 -24.92 -2.20 -4.01
CA GLN A 334 -25.78 -2.56 -5.14
C GLN A 334 -27.22 -2.82 -4.71
N ASP A 335 -27.44 -3.55 -3.61
CA ASP A 335 -28.77 -3.82 -3.08
C ASP A 335 -29.49 -2.54 -2.64
N ASN A 336 -28.77 -1.63 -2.02
CA ASN A 336 -29.27 -0.31 -1.64
C ASN A 336 -29.63 0.55 -2.85
N MET A 337 -28.88 0.45 -3.93
CA MET A 337 -29.14 1.18 -5.18
C MET A 337 -30.37 0.63 -5.90
N GLN A 338 -30.48 -0.68 -6.05
CA GLN A 338 -31.65 -1.32 -6.69
C GLN A 338 -32.93 -1.05 -5.90
N SER A 339 -32.87 -1.05 -4.58
CA SER A 339 -34.02 -0.72 -3.73
C SER A 339 -34.46 0.75 -3.89
N ASN A 340 -33.54 1.68 -4.10
CA ASN A 340 -33.83 3.09 -4.33
C ASN A 340 -34.34 3.35 -5.75
N GLU A 341 -33.82 2.67 -6.76
CA GLU A 341 -34.35 2.74 -8.14
C GLU A 341 -35.75 2.14 -8.24
N ALA A 342 -36.00 1.02 -7.58
CA ALA A 342 -37.34 0.43 -7.51
C ALA A 342 -38.36 1.35 -6.80
N LYS A 343 -37.95 2.07 -5.75
CA LYS A 343 -38.77 3.06 -5.07
C LYS A 343 -39.04 4.29 -5.96
N ASN A 344 -38.04 4.78 -6.69
CA ASN A 344 -38.22 5.90 -7.62
C ASN A 344 -39.08 5.52 -8.81
N THR A 345 -38.96 4.31 -9.35
CA THR A 345 -39.79 3.84 -10.47
C THR A 345 -41.25 3.65 -10.04
N SER A 346 -41.50 3.24 -8.79
CA SER A 346 -42.88 3.16 -8.28
C SER A 346 -43.49 4.53 -8.02
N GLN A 347 -42.72 5.54 -7.65
CA GLN A 347 -43.21 6.91 -7.50
C GLN A 347 -43.49 7.59 -8.86
N THR A 348 -42.66 7.38 -9.88
CA THR A 348 -42.91 7.87 -11.25
C THR A 348 -44.08 7.16 -11.91
N GLY A 349 -44.34 5.89 -11.60
CA GLY A 349 -45.49 5.14 -12.09
C GLY A 349 -46.82 5.63 -11.55
N LEU A 350 -46.86 6.23 -10.36
CA LEU A 350 -48.06 6.84 -9.78
C LEU A 350 -48.41 8.20 -10.41
N GLN A 351 -47.43 8.99 -10.83
CA GLN A 351 -47.67 10.28 -11.53
C GLN A 351 -48.13 10.11 -12.99
N SER A 352 -47.76 9.02 -13.64
CA SER A 352 -48.21 8.76 -15.03
C SER A 352 -49.68 8.31 -15.14
N LYS A 353 -50.28 7.79 -14.07
CA LYS A 353 -51.70 7.39 -14.07
C LYS A 353 -52.67 8.54 -13.84
N ASP A 354 -52.24 9.61 -13.20
CA ASP A 354 -53.10 10.77 -12.94
C ASP A 354 -53.26 11.68 -14.15
N PHE A 355 -52.43 11.55 -15.19
CA PHE A 355 -52.56 12.34 -16.42
C PHE A 355 -53.43 11.69 -17.52
N ALA A 356 -53.92 10.46 -17.32
CA ALA A 356 -54.67 9.73 -18.35
C ALA A 356 -56.20 9.88 -18.25
N VAL A 357 -56.73 10.71 -17.33
CA VAL A 357 -58.21 10.78 -17.09
C VAL A 357 -58.86 12.09 -17.51
N THR A 358 -58.16 13.05 -18.07
CA THR A 358 -58.80 14.30 -18.55
C THR A 358 -58.60 14.53 -20.05
N GLY A 359 -59.11 13.65 -20.87
CA GLY A 359 -59.10 13.83 -22.33
C GLY A 359 -60.10 12.94 -23.04
N GLY A 360 -61.44 13.19 -22.79
CA GLY A 360 -62.45 12.49 -23.52
C GLY A 360 -63.87 12.94 -23.18
N ARG A 361 -64.27 14.01 -23.82
CA ARG A 361 -65.67 14.27 -24.27
C ARG A 361 -65.85 15.77 -24.59
N GLU A 362 -65.83 16.08 -25.85
CA GLU A 362 -66.92 16.48 -26.66
C GLU A 362 -66.52 16.45 -28.13
#